data_d1ac954a9e52d7fd5a6eb0468cd20d15
#
_entry.id   d1ac954a9e52d7fd5a6eb0468cd20d15
#
_cell.length_a   1.000
_cell.length_b   1.000
_cell.length_c   1.000
_cell.angle_alpha   90.00
_cell.angle_beta   90.00
_cell.angle_gamma   90.00
#
_symmetry.space_group_name_H-M   'P 1'
#
loop_
_entity.id
_entity.type
_entity.pdbx_description
1 polymer ?
#
loop_
_entity_poly.entity_id
_entity_poly.type
_entity_poly.pdbx_seq_one_letter_code
_entity_poly.pdbx_strand_id
1 'polypeptide(L)'
;MSSGDHNLEKILTTSHIDLDARGLYCPEPVMLLHNKIRDILPGTRLRLLATDPSTKRDVPKFCLFLGHELVSNTEEDGQYIYIIQKKDIDENLE
;
A
#
# COMPACT_ATOMS: atom_id res chain seq x y z
N MET A 1 26.18 -1.69 20.62
CA MET A 1 25.83 -2.01 20.60
C MET A 1 24.61 -2.31 20.44
N SER A 2 24.21 -2.77 20.96
CA SER A 2 22.89 -3.21 20.88
C SER A 2 21.90 -2.18 20.51
N SER A 3 22.17 -0.97 20.75
CA SER A 3 21.23 0.07 20.37
C SER A 3 21.01 0.08 18.89
N GLY A 4 22.01 -0.25 18.15
CA GLY A 4 21.82 -0.34 16.72
C GLY A 4 20.84 -1.42 16.37
N ASP A 5 20.88 -2.50 17.09
CA ASP A 5 19.99 -3.59 16.85
C ASP A 5 18.56 -3.19 17.11
N HIS A 6 18.34 -2.45 18.15
CA HIS A 6 17.02 -1.97 18.43
C HIS A 6 16.47 -1.16 17.29
N ASN A 7 17.29 -0.32 16.74
CA ASN A 7 16.84 0.51 15.65
C ASN A 7 16.43 -0.30 14.44
N LEU A 8 17.18 -1.32 14.17
CA LEU A 8 16.85 -2.18 13.06
C LEU A 8 15.53 -2.84 13.26
N GLU A 9 15.28 -3.30 14.45
CA GLU A 9 14.02 -3.93 14.72
C GLU A 9 12.87 -3.00 14.55
N LYS A 10 13.05 -1.79 15.03
CA LYS A 10 12.04 -0.82 14.89
C LYS A 10 11.72 -0.58 13.45
N ILE A 11 12.69 -0.44 12.63
CA ILE A 11 12.49 -0.23 11.22
C ILE A 11 11.69 -1.36 10.62
N LEU A 12 12.00 -2.57 10.98
CA LEU A 12 11.30 -3.71 10.43
C LEU A 12 9.85 -3.76 10.86
N THR A 13 9.60 -3.46 12.12
CA THR A 13 8.25 -3.58 12.63
C THR A 13 7.36 -2.45 12.19
N THR A 14 7.93 -1.30 11.95
CA THR A 14 7.12 -0.17 11.56
C THR A 14 7.18 0.09 10.09
N SER A 15 7.75 -0.83 9.35
CA SER A 15 7.97 -0.56 7.97
C SER A 15 6.64 -0.42 7.25
N HIS A 16 6.49 0.68 6.63
CA HIS A 16 5.44 0.88 5.69
C HIS A 16 5.97 1.83 4.64
N ILE A 17 5.32 1.81 3.49
CA ILE A 17 5.80 2.54 2.34
C ILE A 17 4.74 3.57 1.98
N ASP A 18 5.17 4.76 1.66
CA ASP A 18 4.25 5.79 1.19
C ASP A 18 4.33 5.86 -0.33
N LEU A 19 3.18 5.96 -0.97
CA LEU A 19 3.10 6.13 -2.40
C LEU A 19 2.21 7.32 -2.68
N ASP A 20 2.79 8.34 -3.27
CA ASP A 20 2.07 9.57 -3.52
C ASP A 20 1.58 9.60 -4.96
N ALA A 21 0.27 9.44 -5.12
CA ALA A 21 -0.36 9.49 -6.43
C ALA A 21 -1.29 10.68 -6.56
N ARG A 22 -1.09 11.69 -5.71
CA ARG A 22 -1.92 12.88 -5.78
C ARG A 22 -1.69 13.59 -7.10
N GLY A 23 -2.78 14.11 -7.66
CA GLY A 23 -2.71 14.82 -8.93
C GLY A 23 -2.76 13.91 -10.14
N LEU A 24 -2.70 12.61 -9.96
CA LEU A 24 -2.78 11.66 -11.06
C LEU A 24 -4.21 11.18 -11.25
N TYR A 25 -4.53 10.82 -12.48
CA TYR A 25 -5.88 10.38 -12.84
C TYR A 25 -5.85 8.94 -13.29
N CYS A 26 -7.00 8.30 -13.13
CA CYS A 26 -7.18 6.92 -13.58
C CYS A 26 -6.67 6.76 -15.00
N PRO A 27 -5.89 5.71 -15.28
CA PRO A 27 -5.59 4.58 -14.41
C PRO A 27 -4.24 4.68 -13.68
N GLU A 28 -3.63 5.85 -13.68
CA GLU A 28 -2.28 5.98 -13.16
C GLU A 28 -2.11 5.63 -11.69
N PRO A 29 -3.02 6.05 -10.80
CA PRO A 29 -2.83 5.68 -9.39
C PRO A 29 -2.75 4.18 -9.18
N VAL A 30 -3.62 3.42 -9.82
CA VAL A 30 -3.61 1.98 -9.67
C VAL A 30 -2.40 1.36 -10.34
N MET A 31 -1.94 1.94 -11.43
CA MET A 31 -0.74 1.44 -12.09
C MET A 31 0.48 1.62 -11.20
N LEU A 32 0.60 2.77 -10.55
CA LEU A 32 1.69 2.98 -9.62
C LEU A 32 1.58 2.02 -8.45
N LEU A 33 0.38 1.83 -7.96
CA LEU A 33 0.14 0.91 -6.85
C LEU A 33 0.58 -0.50 -7.23
N HIS A 34 0.22 -0.93 -8.41
CA HIS A 34 0.57 -2.25 -8.87
C HIS A 34 2.08 -2.45 -8.90
N ASN A 35 2.78 -1.48 -9.45
CA ASN A 35 4.23 -1.57 -9.54
C ASN A 35 4.89 -1.55 -8.17
N LYS A 36 4.40 -0.70 -7.29
CA LYS A 36 5.01 -0.57 -5.97
C LYS A 36 4.77 -1.81 -5.11
N ILE A 37 3.54 -2.32 -5.17
CA ILE A 37 3.21 -3.45 -4.32
C ILE A 37 4.03 -4.68 -4.71
N ARG A 38 4.41 -4.74 -5.97
CA ARG A 38 5.23 -5.85 -6.46
C ARG A 38 6.63 -5.81 -5.87
N ASP A 39 7.12 -4.62 -5.54
CA ASP A 39 8.48 -4.43 -5.08
C ASP A 39 8.65 -4.54 -3.57
N ILE A 40 7.57 -4.55 -2.82
CA ILE A 40 7.68 -4.57 -1.37
C ILE A 40 7.52 -6.00 -0.86
N LEU A 41 7.93 -6.21 0.37
CA LEU A 41 7.89 -7.54 0.96
C LEU A 41 6.49 -7.90 1.40
N PRO A 42 6.15 -9.18 1.36
CA PRO A 42 4.84 -9.62 1.86
C PRO A 42 4.63 -9.16 3.30
N GLY A 43 3.42 -8.74 3.60
CA GLY A 43 3.09 -8.27 4.92
C GLY A 43 3.37 -6.80 5.15
N THR A 44 4.05 -6.17 4.23
CA THR A 44 4.35 -4.74 4.35
C THR A 44 3.09 -3.93 4.06
N ARG A 45 2.92 -2.84 4.76
CA ARG A 45 1.80 -1.95 4.52
C ARG A 45 2.23 -0.80 3.63
N LEU A 46 1.35 -0.45 2.73
CA LEU A 46 1.59 0.65 1.79
C LEU A 46 0.49 1.69 2.01
N ARG A 47 0.89 2.94 2.17
CA ARG A 47 -0.07 4.02 2.28
C ARG A 47 -0.11 4.77 0.96
N LEU A 48 -1.25 4.73 0.31
CA LEU A 48 -1.45 5.38 -0.97
C LEU A 48 -2.22 6.67 -0.76
N LEU A 49 -1.69 7.76 -1.28
CA LEU A 49 -2.38 9.03 -1.27
C LEU A 49 -2.84 9.33 -2.69
N ALA A 50 -4.10 9.70 -2.83
CA ALA A 50 -4.66 9.97 -4.15
C ALA A 50 -5.67 11.09 -4.08
N THR A 51 -5.91 11.73 -5.21
CA THR A 51 -6.92 12.77 -5.29
C THR A 51 -8.00 12.46 -6.32
N ASP A 52 -7.81 11.40 -7.10
CA ASP A 52 -8.78 11.04 -8.12
C ASP A 52 -9.90 10.20 -7.50
N PRO A 53 -11.15 10.65 -7.58
CA PRO A 53 -12.26 9.90 -6.98
C PRO A 53 -12.41 8.48 -7.51
N SER A 54 -11.95 8.19 -8.69
CA SER A 54 -12.06 6.84 -9.22
C SER A 54 -11.29 5.84 -8.40
N THR A 55 -10.31 6.28 -7.61
CA THR A 55 -9.57 5.36 -6.77
C THR A 55 -10.47 4.72 -5.71
N LYS A 56 -11.57 5.37 -5.36
CA LYS A 56 -12.49 4.80 -4.38
C LYS A 56 -13.08 3.49 -4.89
N ARG A 57 -13.17 3.34 -6.18
CA ARG A 57 -13.62 2.10 -6.79
C ARG A 57 -12.46 1.20 -7.15
N ASP A 58 -11.42 1.79 -7.73
CA ASP A 58 -10.34 1.02 -8.32
C ASP A 58 -9.42 0.38 -7.29
N VAL A 59 -9.15 1.06 -6.19
CA VAL A 59 -8.24 0.53 -5.18
C VAL A 59 -8.84 -0.69 -4.48
N PRO A 60 -10.11 -0.65 -4.03
CA PRO A 60 -10.68 -1.86 -3.45
C PRO A 60 -10.72 -3.03 -4.43
N LYS A 61 -10.99 -2.75 -5.70
CA LYS A 61 -10.99 -3.79 -6.71
C LYS A 61 -9.62 -4.41 -6.86
N PHE A 62 -8.60 -3.57 -6.90
CA PHE A 62 -7.23 -4.02 -7.01
C PHE A 62 -6.89 -4.97 -5.86
N CYS A 63 -7.25 -4.57 -4.65
CA CYS A 63 -6.94 -5.38 -3.47
C CYS A 63 -7.69 -6.70 -3.53
N LEU A 64 -8.94 -6.65 -3.92
CA LEU A 64 -9.75 -7.86 -3.98
C LEU A 64 -9.21 -8.83 -5.02
N PHE A 65 -8.90 -8.34 -6.20
CA PHE A 65 -8.41 -9.18 -7.27
C PHE A 65 -7.10 -9.86 -6.95
N LEU A 66 -6.19 -9.13 -6.30
CA LEU A 66 -4.86 -9.65 -6.05
C LEU A 66 -4.70 -10.24 -4.66
N GLY A 67 -5.76 -10.17 -3.86
CA GLY A 67 -5.73 -10.80 -2.55
C GLY A 67 -5.00 -10.01 -1.48
N HIS A 68 -4.76 -8.73 -1.71
CA HIS A 68 -4.17 -7.89 -0.70
C HIS A 68 -5.24 -7.38 0.24
N GLU A 69 -4.86 -7.01 1.45
CA GLU A 69 -5.81 -6.52 2.42
C GLU A 69 -5.91 -5.01 2.38
N LEU A 70 -7.13 -4.50 2.22
CA LEU A 70 -7.36 -3.06 2.34
C LEU A 70 -7.64 -2.77 3.81
N VAL A 71 -6.60 -2.34 4.50
CA VAL A 71 -6.67 -2.15 5.93
C VAL A 71 -7.56 -0.98 6.29
N SER A 72 -7.47 0.10 5.54
CA SER A 72 -8.35 1.24 5.76
C SER A 72 -8.41 2.09 4.52
N ASN A 73 -9.49 2.86 4.43
CA ASN A 73 -9.58 3.89 3.41
C ASN A 73 -10.32 5.05 4.02
N THR A 74 -9.75 6.23 3.90
CA THR A 74 -10.31 7.43 4.48
C THR A 74 -10.23 8.55 3.46
N GLU A 75 -10.99 9.58 3.70
CA GLU A 75 -11.02 10.74 2.84
C GLU A 75 -10.89 11.98 3.69
N GLU A 76 -9.93 12.86 3.35
CA GLU A 76 -9.71 14.10 4.09
C GLU A 76 -9.34 15.19 3.12
N ASP A 77 -10.11 16.29 3.14
CA ASP A 77 -9.74 17.47 2.36
C ASP A 77 -9.48 17.17 0.90
N GLY A 78 -10.33 16.33 0.31
CA GLY A 78 -10.19 16.00 -1.11
C GLY A 78 -9.11 14.99 -1.40
N GLN A 79 -8.50 14.44 -0.39
CA GLN A 79 -7.51 13.39 -0.57
C GLN A 79 -8.05 12.06 -0.09
N TYR A 80 -7.69 11.01 -0.79
CA TYR A 80 -8.10 9.66 -0.45
C TYR A 80 -6.86 8.93 0.05
N ILE A 81 -6.96 8.34 1.23
CA ILE A 81 -5.83 7.69 1.87
C ILE A 81 -6.17 6.22 2.07
N TYR A 82 -5.37 5.37 1.49
CA TYR A 82 -5.59 3.91 1.55
C TYR A 82 -4.40 3.25 2.21
N ILE A 83 -4.68 2.38 3.17
CA ILE A 83 -3.65 1.55 3.78
C ILE A 83 -3.86 0.14 3.26
N ILE A 84 -2.89 -0.39 2.56
CA ILE A 84 -2.98 -1.68 1.92
C ILE A 84 -1.86 -2.57 2.44
N GLN A 85 -2.21 -3.75 2.89
CA GLN A 85 -1.19 -4.69 3.35
C GLN A 85 -0.99 -5.74 2.29
N LYS A 86 0.25 -5.88 1.83
CA LYS A 86 0.56 -6.88 0.82
C LYS A 86 0.34 -8.26 1.39
N LYS A 87 -0.34 -9.12 0.63
CA LYS A 87 -0.65 -10.45 1.12
C LYS A 87 0.61 -11.23 1.42
N ASP A 88 0.50 -12.09 2.36
CA ASP A 88 1.60 -12.97 2.65
C ASP A 88 1.71 -13.99 1.56
N ILE A 89 2.81 -14.46 1.41
CA ILE A 89 3.06 -15.32 0.38
C ILE A 89 2.29 -16.44 0.16
N ASP A 90 2.27 -17.00 -0.08
CA ASP A 90 2.02 -17.96 -0.15
C ASP A 90 1.75 -18.62 -0.99
N GLU A 91 1.69 -18.72 -1.08
CA GLU A 91 1.47 -19.24 -1.58
C GLU A 91 1.55 -19.47 -2.60
N ASN A 92 1.68 -19.38 -3.01
CA ASN A 92 1.68 -19.50 -3.90
C ASN A 92 2.15 -20.17 -4.44
N LEU A 93 2.50 -20.32 -4.06
CA LEU A 93 2.93 -20.97 -4.32
C LEU A 93 2.73 -21.84 -4.72
N GLU A 94 2.38 -21.89 -4.64
CA GLU A 94 2.29 -22.76 -4.92
C GLU A 94 2.21 -23.08 -5.50
#